data_7e869d7d954a080feb5be4feeb066bc2
#
_entry.id   7e869d7d954a080feb5be4feeb066bc2
#
_cell.length_a   1.000
_cell.length_b   1.000
_cell.length_c   1.000
_cell.angle_alpha   90.00
_cell.angle_beta   90.00
_cell.angle_gamma   90.00
#
_symmetry.space_group_name_H-M   'P 1'
#
loop_
_entity.id
_entity.type
_entity.pdbx_description
1 polymer ?
#
loop_
_entity_poly.entity_id
_entity_poly.type
_entity_poly.pdbx_seq_one_letter_code
_entity_poly.pdbx_strand_id
1 'polypeptide(L)'
;MKDVTIIGGGPAGLFASFYSGLRGMSVRIIDVQDKLGGKMQIYPEKIIWDIGGVAPKPCYQIIKDMIEQGLHFNPKVNLNERVTDIRKVSERHFEIETSEGHIYESKAVIFAIGGGIINPKPLDIKGAERYQLTNLHYVVQSFSKFRDKDVLISGGGNTALDWARDIAKIAKSVTVIYRKSETSGYEAMNGILKELGVQLLPNTKIKQLIGNDNDTRIHQVKLENVESGKIETQAFDEVIISHGFDHENPLLKDCTSQFELYDEYRVKGFGNTTTSIAVSYTHLTLPTNREEA
;
A
#
# COMPACT_ATOMS: atom_id res chain seq x y z
N MET A 1 21.44 -14.76 -19.77
CA MET A 1 20.36 -13.85 -20.19
C MET A 1 19.00 -14.53 -20.02
N LYS A 2 17.99 -13.85 -19.45
CA LYS A 2 16.60 -14.34 -19.34
C LYS A 2 15.74 -13.78 -20.48
N ASP A 3 14.62 -14.44 -20.78
CA ASP A 3 13.68 -13.89 -21.75
C ASP A 3 12.96 -12.66 -21.16
N VAL A 4 12.58 -12.72 -19.88
CA VAL A 4 11.89 -11.63 -19.18
C VAL A 4 12.48 -11.44 -17.79
N THR A 5 12.77 -10.19 -17.42
CA THR A 5 13.03 -9.78 -16.04
C THR A 5 11.89 -8.89 -15.57
N ILE A 6 11.30 -9.22 -14.44
CA ILE A 6 10.20 -8.50 -13.80
C ILE A 6 10.75 -7.77 -12.58
N ILE A 7 10.53 -6.47 -12.52
CA ILE A 7 10.94 -5.62 -11.40
C ILE A 7 9.71 -5.39 -10.53
N GLY A 8 9.73 -5.99 -9.35
CA GLY A 8 8.64 -5.99 -8.38
C GLY A 8 7.90 -7.34 -8.32
N GLY A 9 7.89 -7.94 -7.14
CA GLY A 9 7.23 -9.22 -6.80
C GLY A 9 5.86 -9.06 -6.15
N GLY A 10 5.17 -7.96 -6.43
CA GLY A 10 3.78 -7.75 -6.03
C GLY A 10 2.78 -8.52 -6.92
N PRO A 11 1.45 -8.32 -6.72
CA PRO A 11 0.43 -9.05 -7.47
C PRO A 11 0.60 -9.01 -8.98
N ALA A 12 0.91 -7.84 -9.54
CA ALA A 12 1.13 -7.67 -10.98
C ALA A 12 2.37 -8.44 -11.47
N GLY A 13 3.47 -8.37 -10.72
CA GLY A 13 4.71 -9.07 -11.06
C GLY A 13 4.57 -10.59 -10.96
N LEU A 14 3.88 -11.07 -9.94
CA LEU A 14 3.58 -12.50 -9.77
C LEU A 14 2.71 -13.04 -10.92
N PHE A 15 1.66 -12.31 -11.30
CA PHE A 15 0.84 -12.71 -12.44
C PHE A 15 1.62 -12.64 -13.76
N ALA A 16 2.44 -11.61 -13.97
CA ALA A 16 3.30 -11.51 -15.13
C ALA A 16 4.31 -12.66 -15.20
N SER A 17 4.85 -13.10 -14.05
CA SER A 17 5.72 -14.27 -13.96
C SER A 17 5.01 -15.54 -14.40
N PHE A 18 3.83 -15.81 -13.86
CA PHE A 18 2.99 -16.93 -14.24
C PHE A 18 2.71 -16.95 -15.74
N TYR A 19 2.22 -15.82 -16.27
CA TYR A 19 1.81 -15.75 -17.67
C TYR A 19 3.00 -15.86 -18.63
N SER A 20 4.15 -15.28 -18.30
CA SER A 20 5.40 -15.45 -19.07
C SER A 20 5.88 -16.90 -19.07
N GLY A 21 5.82 -17.57 -17.91
CA GLY A 21 6.15 -18.98 -17.80
C GLY A 21 5.19 -19.88 -18.59
N LEU A 22 3.89 -19.57 -18.57
CA LEU A 22 2.87 -20.26 -19.39
C LEU A 22 3.17 -20.14 -20.89
N ARG A 23 3.85 -19.08 -21.33
CA ARG A 23 4.31 -18.87 -22.71
C ARG A 23 5.69 -19.49 -22.98
N GLY A 24 6.24 -20.29 -22.06
CA GLY A 24 7.53 -20.96 -22.19
C GLY A 24 8.75 -20.05 -22.04
N MET A 25 8.58 -18.84 -21.51
CA MET A 25 9.67 -17.88 -21.32
C MET A 25 10.43 -18.16 -20.02
N SER A 26 11.74 -17.98 -20.04
CA SER A 26 12.58 -17.99 -18.85
C SER A 26 12.47 -16.66 -18.11
N VAL A 27 12.04 -16.69 -16.82
CA VAL A 27 11.69 -15.52 -16.03
C VAL A 27 12.67 -15.29 -14.89
N ARG A 28 12.91 -14.01 -14.55
CA ARG A 28 13.51 -13.54 -13.32
C ARG A 28 12.57 -12.52 -12.67
N ILE A 29 12.42 -12.60 -11.35
CA ILE A 29 11.79 -11.55 -10.52
C ILE A 29 12.87 -10.93 -9.64
N ILE A 30 12.92 -9.61 -9.59
CA ILE A 30 13.79 -8.85 -8.66
C ILE A 30 12.88 -8.00 -7.78
N ASP A 31 13.03 -8.11 -6.46
CA ASP A 31 12.27 -7.29 -5.51
C ASP A 31 13.18 -6.75 -4.40
N VAL A 32 12.96 -5.51 -4.01
CA VAL A 32 13.67 -4.85 -2.92
C VAL A 32 13.27 -5.39 -1.55
N GLN A 33 12.11 -6.01 -1.44
CA GLN A 33 11.60 -6.60 -0.21
C GLN A 33 12.26 -7.95 0.08
N ASP A 34 12.20 -8.36 1.35
CA ASP A 34 12.65 -9.67 1.82
C ASP A 34 11.70 -10.83 1.46
N LYS A 35 10.52 -10.49 0.92
CA LYS A 35 9.47 -11.45 0.54
C LYS A 35 8.57 -10.92 -0.58
N LEU A 36 8.00 -11.86 -1.34
CA LEU A 36 7.04 -11.57 -2.40
C LEU A 36 5.67 -11.16 -1.84
N GLY A 37 4.84 -10.51 -2.65
CA GLY A 37 3.50 -10.06 -2.30
C GLY A 37 3.32 -8.54 -2.32
N GLY A 38 4.43 -7.80 -2.35
CA GLY A 38 4.43 -6.34 -2.49
C GLY A 38 3.65 -5.62 -1.38
N LYS A 39 2.95 -4.54 -1.73
CA LYS A 39 2.18 -3.69 -0.81
C LYS A 39 1.17 -4.46 0.06
N MET A 40 0.64 -5.56 -0.42
CA MET A 40 -0.35 -6.36 0.32
C MET A 40 0.22 -6.94 1.63
N GLN A 41 1.54 -7.09 1.75
CA GLN A 41 2.22 -7.52 2.98
C GLN A 41 2.06 -6.54 4.15
N ILE A 42 1.67 -5.29 3.89
CA ILE A 42 1.53 -4.27 4.92
C ILE A 42 0.29 -4.52 5.79
N TYR A 43 -0.76 -5.16 5.24
CA TYR A 43 -2.05 -5.38 5.92
C TYR A 43 -2.54 -6.83 5.76
N PRO A 44 -1.82 -7.80 6.37
CA PRO A 44 -2.05 -9.22 6.11
C PRO A 44 -3.44 -9.72 6.51
N GLU A 45 -4.03 -9.18 7.58
CA GLU A 45 -5.35 -9.60 8.09
C GLU A 45 -6.54 -8.86 7.45
N LYS A 46 -6.28 -7.76 6.70
CA LYS A 46 -7.34 -7.02 6.00
C LYS A 46 -8.14 -7.94 5.09
N ILE A 47 -9.47 -7.86 5.19
CA ILE A 47 -10.34 -8.62 4.28
C ILE A 47 -10.37 -7.90 2.91
N ILE A 48 -9.86 -8.58 1.91
CA ILE A 48 -9.92 -8.15 0.51
C ILE A 48 -11.15 -8.78 -0.13
N TRP A 49 -11.96 -7.98 -0.78
CA TRP A 49 -13.26 -8.38 -1.34
C TRP A 49 -13.55 -7.79 -2.73
N ASP A 50 -12.62 -7.00 -3.24
CA ASP A 50 -12.72 -6.24 -4.49
C ASP A 50 -11.84 -6.82 -5.63
N ILE A 51 -11.50 -8.11 -5.54
CA ILE A 51 -10.83 -8.83 -6.62
C ILE A 51 -11.85 -9.72 -7.33
N GLY A 52 -12.07 -9.45 -8.62
CA GLY A 52 -13.01 -10.22 -9.44
C GLY A 52 -12.69 -11.72 -9.42
N GLY A 53 -13.71 -12.56 -9.16
CA GLY A 53 -13.57 -14.01 -9.10
C GLY A 53 -12.96 -14.57 -7.80
N VAL A 54 -12.60 -13.72 -6.83
CA VAL A 54 -12.07 -14.12 -5.52
C VAL A 54 -13.08 -13.81 -4.44
N ALA A 55 -13.50 -14.83 -3.67
CA ALA A 55 -14.36 -14.61 -2.51
C ALA A 55 -13.63 -13.80 -1.43
N PRO A 56 -14.35 -13.00 -0.62
CA PRO A 56 -13.74 -12.22 0.47
C PRO A 56 -12.93 -13.10 1.42
N LYS A 57 -11.65 -12.79 1.58
CA LYS A 57 -10.75 -13.51 2.49
C LYS A 57 -9.59 -12.63 2.95
N PRO A 58 -8.89 -13.01 4.05
CA PRO A 58 -7.74 -12.25 4.52
C PRO A 58 -6.64 -12.11 3.46
N CYS A 59 -6.02 -10.94 3.43
CA CYS A 59 -5.01 -10.59 2.45
C CYS A 59 -3.85 -11.59 2.40
N TYR A 60 -3.41 -12.13 3.54
CA TYR A 60 -2.33 -13.12 3.60
C TYR A 60 -2.64 -14.40 2.83
N GLN A 61 -3.91 -14.82 2.77
CA GLN A 61 -4.32 -16.00 1.98
C GLN A 61 -4.23 -15.70 0.48
N ILE A 62 -4.68 -14.51 0.06
CA ILE A 62 -4.58 -14.07 -1.33
C ILE A 62 -3.11 -13.99 -1.77
N ILE A 63 -2.25 -13.41 -0.91
CA ILE A 63 -0.80 -13.35 -1.18
C ILE A 63 -0.22 -14.75 -1.37
N LYS A 64 -0.58 -15.69 -0.50
CA LYS A 64 -0.12 -17.08 -0.61
C LYS A 64 -0.50 -17.69 -1.95
N ASP A 65 -1.78 -17.57 -2.35
CA ASP A 65 -2.27 -18.12 -3.61
C ASP A 65 -1.58 -17.46 -4.82
N MET A 66 -1.37 -16.14 -4.77
CA MET A 66 -0.66 -15.39 -5.82
C MET A 66 0.81 -15.79 -5.94
N ILE A 67 1.50 -16.02 -4.81
CA ILE A 67 2.88 -16.49 -4.80
C ILE A 67 2.98 -17.89 -5.41
N GLU A 68 2.11 -18.81 -4.99
CA GLU A 68 2.05 -20.17 -5.52
C GLU A 68 1.84 -20.15 -7.05
N GLN A 69 0.89 -19.35 -7.52
CA GLN A 69 0.66 -19.16 -8.95
C GLN A 69 1.87 -18.55 -9.66
N GLY A 70 2.44 -17.46 -9.12
CA GLY A 70 3.54 -16.72 -9.73
C GLY A 70 4.83 -17.52 -9.85
N LEU A 71 5.04 -18.47 -8.95
CA LEU A 71 6.21 -19.36 -8.92
C LEU A 71 6.02 -20.69 -9.65
N HIS A 72 4.84 -20.95 -10.19
CA HIS A 72 4.48 -22.24 -10.79
C HIS A 72 5.48 -22.73 -11.85
N PHE A 73 6.03 -21.84 -12.67
CA PHE A 73 7.01 -22.16 -13.70
C PHE A 73 8.47 -21.93 -13.29
N ASN A 74 8.75 -21.95 -11.98
CA ASN A 74 10.09 -21.86 -11.40
C ASN A 74 10.91 -20.64 -11.89
N PRO A 75 10.41 -19.41 -11.81
CA PRO A 75 11.19 -18.22 -12.12
C PRO A 75 12.40 -18.12 -11.17
N LYS A 76 13.48 -17.48 -11.61
CA LYS A 76 14.56 -17.08 -10.71
C LYS A 76 14.09 -15.90 -9.88
N VAL A 77 14.11 -16.02 -8.56
CA VAL A 77 13.71 -14.94 -7.64
C VAL A 77 14.94 -14.37 -6.94
N ASN A 78 15.07 -13.06 -6.98
CA ASN A 78 16.07 -12.28 -6.26
C ASN A 78 15.34 -11.30 -5.33
N LEU A 79 15.46 -11.50 -4.02
CA LEU A 79 14.88 -10.65 -2.97
C LEU A 79 15.99 -9.83 -2.31
N ASN A 80 15.61 -8.76 -1.58
CA ASN A 80 16.53 -7.80 -0.98
C ASN A 80 17.47 -7.16 -2.01
N GLU A 81 17.07 -7.11 -3.26
CA GLU A 81 17.82 -6.48 -4.33
C GLU A 81 17.04 -5.29 -4.90
N ARG A 82 17.61 -4.10 -4.80
CA ARG A 82 17.05 -2.90 -5.43
C ARG A 82 17.66 -2.74 -6.82
N VAL A 83 16.82 -2.67 -7.85
CA VAL A 83 17.26 -2.25 -9.18
C VAL A 83 17.60 -0.77 -9.14
N THR A 84 18.81 -0.43 -9.54
CA THR A 84 19.35 0.94 -9.53
C THR A 84 19.43 1.54 -10.92
N ASP A 85 19.70 0.71 -11.94
CA ASP A 85 19.75 1.17 -13.33
C ASP A 85 19.26 0.11 -14.31
N ILE A 86 18.78 0.57 -15.46
CA ILE A 86 18.35 -0.27 -16.57
C ILE A 86 18.86 0.37 -17.85
N ARG A 87 19.67 -0.36 -18.60
CA ARG A 87 20.23 0.09 -19.87
C ARG A 87 19.75 -0.78 -21.01
N LYS A 88 19.23 -0.14 -22.06
CA LYS A 88 18.94 -0.82 -23.31
C LYS A 88 20.22 -0.89 -24.14
N VAL A 89 20.78 -2.08 -24.26
CA VAL A 89 22.00 -2.34 -25.02
C VAL A 89 21.69 -2.52 -26.52
N SER A 90 20.58 -3.22 -26.81
CA SER A 90 20.07 -3.40 -28.17
C SER A 90 18.56 -3.64 -28.15
N GLU A 91 17.95 -3.88 -29.30
CA GLU A 91 16.49 -4.05 -29.42
C GLU A 91 15.90 -5.11 -28.47
N ARG A 92 16.65 -6.20 -28.23
CA ARG A 92 16.23 -7.30 -27.34
C ARG A 92 17.31 -7.65 -26.33
N HIS A 93 18.01 -6.65 -25.82
CA HIS A 93 19.04 -6.83 -24.81
C HIS A 93 19.04 -5.65 -23.85
N PHE A 94 18.71 -5.94 -22.61
CA PHE A 94 18.73 -5.03 -21.47
C PHE A 94 19.73 -5.52 -20.43
N GLU A 95 20.46 -4.59 -19.83
CA GLU A 95 21.24 -4.79 -18.62
C GLU A 95 20.51 -4.12 -17.46
N ILE A 96 20.35 -4.87 -16.38
CA ILE A 96 19.67 -4.45 -15.15
C ILE A 96 20.69 -4.50 -14.02
N GLU A 97 21.04 -3.34 -13.50
CA GLU A 97 21.97 -3.19 -12.37
C GLU A 97 21.20 -3.11 -11.05
N THR A 98 21.78 -3.69 -9.99
CA THR A 98 21.19 -3.68 -8.65
C THR A 98 22.13 -3.06 -7.62
N SER A 99 21.57 -2.66 -6.46
CA SER A 99 22.32 -2.10 -5.33
C SER A 99 23.43 -3.00 -4.81
N GLU A 100 23.33 -4.31 -5.06
CA GLU A 100 24.34 -5.31 -4.68
C GLU A 100 25.48 -5.42 -5.71
N GLY A 101 25.45 -4.59 -6.77
CA GLY A 101 26.44 -4.62 -7.85
C GLY A 101 26.26 -5.77 -8.85
N HIS A 102 25.15 -6.46 -8.81
CA HIS A 102 24.84 -7.48 -9.81
C HIS A 102 24.36 -6.83 -11.10
N ILE A 103 24.76 -7.38 -12.24
CA ILE A 103 24.27 -7.01 -13.57
C ILE A 103 23.55 -8.24 -14.16
N TYR A 104 22.27 -8.05 -14.44
CA TYR A 104 21.43 -9.08 -15.04
C TYR A 104 21.05 -8.72 -16.47
N GLU A 105 21.18 -9.68 -17.35
CA GLU A 105 20.79 -9.53 -18.76
C GLU A 105 19.41 -10.12 -19.03
N SER A 106 18.61 -9.42 -19.84
CA SER A 106 17.26 -9.82 -20.21
C SER A 106 16.90 -9.37 -21.63
N LYS A 107 16.03 -10.13 -22.30
CA LYS A 107 15.51 -9.74 -23.62
C LYS A 107 14.38 -8.71 -23.50
N ALA A 108 13.65 -8.72 -22.37
CA ALA A 108 12.58 -7.79 -22.06
C ALA A 108 12.53 -7.49 -20.56
N VAL A 109 12.00 -6.32 -20.18
CA VAL A 109 11.82 -5.91 -18.79
C VAL A 109 10.36 -5.53 -18.56
N ILE A 110 9.77 -6.03 -17.47
CA ILE A 110 8.42 -5.67 -17.01
C ILE A 110 8.54 -4.88 -15.71
N PHE A 111 8.02 -3.66 -15.70
CA PHE A 111 7.91 -2.84 -14.51
C PHE A 111 6.63 -3.18 -13.77
N ALA A 112 6.76 -3.83 -12.61
CA ALA A 112 5.68 -4.15 -11.70
C ALA A 112 5.91 -3.54 -10.31
N ILE A 113 6.53 -2.35 -10.29
CA ILE A 113 7.02 -1.63 -9.11
C ILE A 113 5.92 -1.01 -8.26
N GLY A 114 4.66 -1.05 -8.73
CA GLY A 114 3.53 -0.43 -8.06
C GLY A 114 3.74 1.08 -7.86
N GLY A 115 3.42 1.61 -6.68
CA GLY A 115 3.72 2.99 -6.29
C GLY A 115 5.10 3.19 -5.68
N GLY A 116 6.04 2.25 -5.88
CA GLY A 116 7.37 2.32 -5.28
C GLY A 116 7.38 1.99 -3.78
N ILE A 117 8.32 2.58 -3.06
CA ILE A 117 8.40 2.49 -1.60
C ILE A 117 7.29 3.35 -1.00
N ILE A 118 6.54 2.78 -0.06
CA ILE A 118 5.35 3.41 0.50
C ILE A 118 5.57 3.64 1.99
N ASN A 119 5.57 4.90 2.39
CA ASN A 119 5.68 5.31 3.77
C ASN A 119 4.36 5.93 4.23
N PRO A 120 3.75 5.47 5.34
CA PRO A 120 2.56 6.12 5.88
C PRO A 120 2.86 7.58 6.22
N LYS A 121 1.96 8.48 5.85
CA LYS A 121 2.08 9.90 6.24
C LYS A 121 1.97 10.04 7.75
N PRO A 122 2.98 10.59 8.41
CA PRO A 122 2.96 10.75 9.86
C PRO A 122 1.88 11.76 10.28
N LEU A 123 1.41 11.63 11.52
CA LEU A 123 0.55 12.62 12.14
C LEU A 123 1.40 13.88 12.46
N ASP A 124 0.99 15.01 11.90
CA ASP A 124 1.68 16.30 12.12
C ASP A 124 1.31 16.90 13.50
N ILE A 125 1.75 16.21 14.55
CA ILE A 125 1.64 16.64 15.95
C ILE A 125 2.97 16.36 16.63
N LYS A 126 3.59 17.41 17.16
CA LYS A 126 4.88 17.29 17.87
C LYS A 126 4.80 16.27 19.00
N GLY A 127 5.71 15.31 19.00
CA GLY A 127 5.81 14.29 20.03
C GLY A 127 4.88 13.07 19.81
N ALA A 128 4.17 12.99 18.67
CA ALA A 128 3.32 11.84 18.36
C ALA A 128 4.14 10.55 18.18
N GLU A 129 5.37 10.67 17.74
CA GLU A 129 6.29 9.55 17.46
C GLU A 129 6.53 8.65 18.67
N ARG A 130 6.49 9.19 19.90
CA ARG A 130 6.69 8.42 21.14
C ARG A 130 5.62 7.36 21.39
N TYR A 131 4.44 7.48 20.78
CA TYR A 131 3.32 6.56 20.95
C TYR A 131 3.27 5.46 19.87
N GLN A 132 4.13 5.52 18.84
CA GLN A 132 4.12 4.56 17.71
C GLN A 132 4.47 3.14 18.13
N LEU A 133 5.26 2.96 19.19
CA LEU A 133 5.59 1.64 19.74
C LEU A 133 4.50 1.08 20.66
N THR A 134 3.48 1.87 20.96
CA THR A 134 2.43 1.50 21.92
C THR A 134 1.05 1.46 21.25
N ASN A 135 0.35 2.59 21.17
CA ASN A 135 -1.04 2.65 20.74
C ASN A 135 -1.37 3.71 19.69
N LEU A 136 -0.35 4.23 18.98
CA LEU A 136 -0.51 5.02 17.76
C LEU A 136 -0.08 4.18 16.56
N HIS A 137 -1.01 3.90 15.66
CA HIS A 137 -0.80 2.99 14.54
C HIS A 137 -0.95 3.73 13.20
N TYR A 138 -0.03 3.50 12.28
CA TYR A 138 -0.13 3.92 10.88
C TYR A 138 -0.49 2.78 9.94
N VAL A 139 -0.36 1.54 10.45
CA VAL A 139 -0.65 0.30 9.74
C VAL A 139 -1.29 -0.68 10.71
N VAL A 140 -2.32 -1.39 10.28
CA VAL A 140 -2.97 -2.46 11.04
C VAL A 140 -2.40 -3.81 10.59
N GLN A 141 -1.48 -4.36 11.36
CA GLN A 141 -0.89 -5.67 11.08
C GLN A 141 -1.71 -6.82 11.68
N SER A 142 -2.31 -6.61 12.86
CA SER A 142 -3.19 -7.58 13.50
C SER A 142 -4.38 -6.91 14.16
N PHE A 143 -5.56 -7.45 13.90
CA PHE A 143 -6.81 -6.97 14.50
C PHE A 143 -6.94 -7.32 15.99
N SER A 144 -6.24 -8.34 16.47
CA SER A 144 -6.32 -8.78 17.86
C SER A 144 -6.00 -7.68 18.87
N LYS A 145 -5.18 -6.71 18.51
CA LYS A 145 -4.82 -5.55 19.35
C LYS A 145 -6.01 -4.64 19.68
N PHE A 146 -7.03 -4.65 18.83
CA PHE A 146 -8.20 -3.77 18.96
C PHE A 146 -9.41 -4.43 19.61
N ARG A 147 -9.29 -5.71 20.02
CA ARG A 147 -10.38 -6.45 20.68
C ARG A 147 -10.78 -5.78 21.99
N ASP A 148 -12.08 -5.55 22.15
CA ASP A 148 -12.70 -4.94 23.33
C ASP A 148 -12.12 -3.53 23.66
N LYS A 149 -11.61 -2.81 22.68
CA LYS A 149 -10.99 -1.47 22.82
C LYS A 149 -11.86 -0.36 22.25
N ASP A 150 -11.72 0.83 22.82
CA ASP A 150 -12.24 2.07 22.24
C ASP A 150 -11.23 2.60 21.23
N VAL A 151 -11.58 2.57 19.93
CA VAL A 151 -10.64 2.82 18.83
C VAL A 151 -10.99 4.11 18.10
N LEU A 152 -10.01 4.99 17.95
CA LEU A 152 -10.08 6.17 17.08
C LEU A 152 -9.39 5.90 15.75
N ILE A 153 -10.05 6.19 14.63
CA ILE A 153 -9.45 6.16 13.29
C ILE A 153 -9.52 7.57 12.70
N SER A 154 -8.36 8.13 12.37
CA SER A 154 -8.26 9.44 11.72
C SER A 154 -7.99 9.27 10.24
N GLY A 155 -9.01 9.54 9.41
CA GLY A 155 -8.97 9.43 7.96
C GLY A 155 -10.36 9.16 7.38
N GLY A 156 -10.62 9.63 6.15
CA GLY A 156 -11.92 9.47 5.48
C GLY A 156 -11.84 8.69 4.16
N GLY A 157 -10.68 8.15 3.80
CA GLY A 157 -10.50 7.37 2.58
C GLY A 157 -10.78 5.87 2.76
N ASN A 158 -10.79 5.12 1.65
CA ASN A 158 -11.10 3.69 1.63
C ASN A 158 -10.36 2.87 2.70
N THR A 159 -9.06 3.11 2.88
CA THR A 159 -8.25 2.39 3.88
C THR A 159 -8.76 2.59 5.30
N ALA A 160 -9.14 3.82 5.68
CA ALA A 160 -9.69 4.12 7.00
C ALA A 160 -11.04 3.43 7.22
N LEU A 161 -11.92 3.49 6.21
CA LEU A 161 -13.26 2.92 6.29
C LEU A 161 -13.22 1.38 6.29
N ASP A 162 -12.32 0.76 5.54
CA ASP A 162 -12.09 -0.68 5.57
C ASP A 162 -11.65 -1.15 6.96
N TRP A 163 -10.68 -0.44 7.58
CA TRP A 163 -10.26 -0.77 8.93
C TRP A 163 -11.39 -0.56 9.95
N ALA A 164 -12.16 0.51 9.80
CA ALA A 164 -13.33 0.74 10.66
C ALA A 164 -14.32 -0.42 10.58
N ARG A 165 -14.64 -0.89 9.36
CA ARG A 165 -15.53 -2.03 9.12
C ARG A 165 -15.03 -3.33 9.78
N ASP A 166 -13.73 -3.62 9.62
CA ASP A 166 -13.18 -4.89 10.10
C ASP A 166 -12.94 -4.87 11.62
N ILE A 167 -12.48 -3.75 12.16
CA ILE A 167 -12.24 -3.54 13.59
C ILE A 167 -13.55 -3.44 14.37
N ALA A 168 -14.61 -2.83 13.83
CA ALA A 168 -15.90 -2.72 14.51
C ALA A 168 -16.53 -4.06 14.91
N LYS A 169 -16.13 -5.16 14.26
CA LYS A 169 -16.60 -6.50 14.58
C LYS A 169 -16.05 -7.06 15.89
N ILE A 170 -14.97 -6.48 16.40
CA ILE A 170 -14.23 -7.00 17.56
C ILE A 170 -13.93 -5.93 18.62
N ALA A 171 -13.93 -4.67 18.26
CA ALA A 171 -13.69 -3.56 19.17
C ALA A 171 -14.93 -3.31 20.06
N LYS A 172 -14.72 -2.64 21.18
CA LYS A 172 -15.81 -2.15 22.04
C LYS A 172 -16.55 -0.99 21.38
N SER A 173 -15.80 -0.06 20.77
CA SER A 173 -16.33 1.03 19.95
C SER A 173 -15.33 1.47 18.90
N VAL A 174 -15.83 2.02 17.79
CA VAL A 174 -14.99 2.64 16.73
C VAL A 174 -15.54 4.02 16.40
N THR A 175 -14.66 5.02 16.46
CA THR A 175 -14.93 6.38 16.03
C THR A 175 -14.02 6.72 14.86
N VAL A 176 -14.58 7.16 13.74
CA VAL A 176 -13.84 7.64 12.57
C VAL A 176 -14.00 9.15 12.48
N ILE A 177 -12.88 9.86 12.43
CA ILE A 177 -12.85 11.30 12.24
C ILE A 177 -12.23 11.66 10.88
N TYR A 178 -12.75 12.67 10.23
CA TYR A 178 -12.22 13.16 8.97
C TYR A 178 -12.50 14.67 8.79
N ARG A 179 -11.59 15.36 8.06
CA ARG A 179 -11.57 16.85 7.99
C ARG A 179 -12.63 17.44 7.05
N LYS A 180 -13.14 16.62 6.10
CA LYS A 180 -14.17 17.04 5.13
C LYS A 180 -15.57 16.81 5.71
N SER A 181 -16.58 17.37 5.08
CA SER A 181 -18.00 17.10 5.40
C SER A 181 -18.42 15.67 5.05
N GLU A 182 -17.74 15.07 4.05
CA GLU A 182 -18.02 13.71 3.57
C GLU A 182 -16.75 12.89 3.50
N THR A 183 -16.92 11.57 3.57
CA THR A 183 -15.83 10.62 3.33
C THR A 183 -15.47 10.61 1.84
N SER A 184 -14.22 10.29 1.53
CA SER A 184 -13.76 10.07 0.15
C SER A 184 -13.68 8.58 -0.22
N GLY A 185 -14.21 7.71 0.60
CA GLY A 185 -14.30 6.27 0.32
C GLY A 185 -15.54 5.92 -0.48
N TYR A 186 -15.72 4.62 -0.78
CA TYR A 186 -16.87 4.13 -1.53
C TYR A 186 -18.18 4.41 -0.77
N GLU A 187 -19.19 4.87 -1.50
CA GLU A 187 -20.48 5.34 -0.96
C GLU A 187 -21.19 4.28 -0.11
N ALA A 188 -21.17 3.02 -0.56
CA ALA A 188 -21.76 1.89 0.16
C ALA A 188 -21.16 1.67 1.56
N MET A 189 -19.91 2.10 1.78
CA MET A 189 -19.22 1.89 3.04
C MET A 189 -19.87 2.66 4.20
N ASN A 190 -20.38 3.87 3.94
CA ASN A 190 -21.02 4.68 4.97
C ASN A 190 -22.26 3.99 5.58
N GLY A 191 -23.06 3.31 4.74
CA GLY A 191 -24.19 2.49 5.21
C GLY A 191 -23.75 1.32 6.08
N ILE A 192 -22.75 0.56 5.60
CA ILE A 192 -22.18 -0.58 6.33
C ILE A 192 -21.63 -0.16 7.70
N LEU A 193 -20.88 0.94 7.75
CA LEU A 193 -20.31 1.43 9.00
C LEU A 193 -21.37 1.88 10.01
N LYS A 194 -22.44 2.51 9.51
CA LYS A 194 -23.59 2.89 10.34
C LYS A 194 -24.30 1.67 10.94
N GLU A 195 -24.50 0.62 10.15
CA GLU A 195 -25.10 -0.64 10.61
C GLU A 195 -24.23 -1.33 11.67
N LEU A 196 -22.90 -1.22 11.55
CA LEU A 196 -21.93 -1.73 12.53
C LEU A 196 -21.78 -0.84 13.79
N GLY A 197 -22.53 0.25 13.89
CA GLY A 197 -22.47 1.15 15.04
C GLY A 197 -21.22 2.03 15.10
N VAL A 198 -20.50 2.19 13.97
CA VAL A 198 -19.33 3.06 13.90
C VAL A 198 -19.76 4.53 13.95
N GLN A 199 -19.18 5.29 14.85
CA GLN A 199 -19.40 6.74 14.93
C GLN A 199 -18.57 7.46 13.85
N LEU A 200 -19.24 8.21 12.98
CA LEU A 200 -18.59 9.04 11.95
C LEU A 200 -18.67 10.50 12.37
N LEU A 201 -17.52 11.16 12.53
CA LEU A 201 -17.40 12.57 12.92
C LEU A 201 -16.77 13.38 11.78
N PRO A 202 -17.58 14.00 10.92
CA PRO A 202 -17.10 14.90 9.87
C PRO A 202 -16.48 16.17 10.45
N ASN A 203 -15.78 16.91 9.59
CA ASN A 203 -15.18 18.20 9.92
C ASN A 203 -14.31 18.17 11.20
N THR A 204 -13.69 17.01 11.48
CA THR A 204 -12.98 16.77 12.74
C THR A 204 -11.54 16.32 12.48
N LYS A 205 -10.62 16.87 13.27
CA LYS A 205 -9.21 16.49 13.27
C LYS A 205 -8.67 16.27 14.68
N ILE A 206 -7.58 15.53 14.79
CA ILE A 206 -6.81 15.47 16.04
C ILE A 206 -6.11 16.83 16.24
N LYS A 207 -6.31 17.42 17.41
CA LYS A 207 -5.62 18.64 17.84
C LYS A 207 -4.43 18.36 18.73
N GLN A 208 -4.59 17.38 19.62
CA GLN A 208 -3.57 17.01 20.61
C GLN A 208 -3.75 15.57 21.05
N LEU A 209 -2.65 14.88 21.27
CA LEU A 209 -2.59 13.60 21.98
C LEU A 209 -2.20 13.88 23.43
N ILE A 210 -2.89 13.22 24.37
CA ILE A 210 -2.63 13.34 25.82
C ILE A 210 -2.21 11.94 26.29
N GLY A 211 -0.99 11.84 26.81
CA GLY A 211 -0.45 10.60 27.34
C GLY A 211 -0.99 10.27 28.72
N ASN A 212 -0.72 9.04 29.15
CA ASN A 212 -0.87 8.60 30.54
C ASN A 212 0.20 9.26 31.43
N ASP A 213 0.20 8.97 32.74
CA ASP A 213 1.13 9.57 33.71
C ASP A 213 2.61 9.45 33.34
N ASN A 214 2.98 8.37 32.66
CA ASN A 214 4.35 8.13 32.18
C ASN A 214 4.57 8.61 30.74
N ASP A 215 3.58 9.21 30.10
CA ASP A 215 3.58 9.69 28.70
C ASP A 215 4.03 8.65 27.67
N THR A 216 3.75 7.37 27.93
CA THR A 216 4.14 6.23 27.07
C THR A 216 3.01 5.72 26.20
N ARG A 217 1.75 6.00 26.55
CA ARG A 217 0.54 5.63 25.81
C ARG A 217 -0.42 6.81 25.73
N ILE A 218 -1.10 6.95 24.62
CA ILE A 218 -2.24 7.87 24.50
C ILE A 218 -3.33 7.39 25.45
N HIS A 219 -3.86 8.28 26.25
CA HIS A 219 -4.99 8.06 27.14
C HIS A 219 -6.22 8.85 26.69
N GLN A 220 -6.00 10.08 26.18
CA GLN A 220 -7.05 10.94 25.66
C GLN A 220 -6.59 11.64 24.38
N VAL A 221 -7.55 12.06 23.58
CA VAL A 221 -7.33 12.82 22.34
C VAL A 221 -8.21 14.07 22.38
N LYS A 222 -7.63 15.24 22.12
CA LYS A 222 -8.39 16.46 21.83
C LYS A 222 -8.76 16.45 20.36
N LEU A 223 -10.03 16.48 20.09
CA LEU A 223 -10.64 16.56 18.77
C LEU A 223 -11.12 17.99 18.54
N GLU A 224 -10.76 18.57 17.41
CA GLU A 224 -11.18 19.92 17.00
C GLU A 224 -12.11 19.81 15.79
N ASN A 225 -13.30 20.37 15.90
CA ASN A 225 -14.14 20.57 14.74
C ASN A 225 -13.58 21.76 13.93
N VAL A 226 -13.24 21.51 12.66
CA VAL A 226 -12.50 22.48 11.83
C VAL A 226 -13.36 23.68 11.38
N GLU A 227 -14.68 23.56 11.41
CA GLU A 227 -15.60 24.65 11.05
C GLU A 227 -15.92 25.55 12.24
N SER A 228 -16.28 24.93 13.38
CA SER A 228 -16.71 25.68 14.57
C SER A 228 -15.56 26.05 15.50
N GLY A 229 -14.40 25.39 15.36
CA GLY A 229 -13.29 25.51 16.29
C GLY A 229 -13.53 24.86 17.66
N LYS A 230 -14.69 24.20 17.86
CA LYS A 230 -15.01 23.52 19.11
C LYS A 230 -14.02 22.38 19.37
N ILE A 231 -13.52 22.32 20.60
CA ILE A 231 -12.60 21.26 21.03
C ILE A 231 -13.29 20.38 22.06
N GLU A 232 -13.24 19.08 21.84
CA GLU A 232 -13.70 18.06 22.77
C GLU A 232 -12.56 17.11 23.13
N THR A 233 -12.54 16.62 24.37
CA THR A 233 -11.55 15.64 24.82
C THR A 233 -12.25 14.32 25.04
N GLN A 234 -11.75 13.26 24.41
CA GLN A 234 -12.28 11.92 24.52
C GLN A 234 -11.17 10.90 24.82
N ALA A 235 -11.50 9.86 25.58
CA ALA A 235 -10.58 8.78 25.87
C ALA A 235 -10.63 7.71 24.78
N PHE A 236 -9.44 7.18 24.38
CA PHE A 236 -9.31 6.08 23.45
C PHE A 236 -8.18 5.16 23.89
N ASP A 237 -8.37 3.87 23.69
CA ASP A 237 -7.35 2.85 23.95
C ASP A 237 -6.32 2.76 22.83
N GLU A 238 -6.77 2.87 21.59
CA GLU A 238 -5.95 2.73 20.38
C GLU A 238 -6.30 3.83 19.36
N VAL A 239 -5.28 4.36 18.68
CA VAL A 239 -5.44 5.42 17.67
C VAL A 239 -4.79 4.98 16.35
N ILE A 240 -5.55 5.02 15.27
CA ILE A 240 -5.08 4.68 13.91
C ILE A 240 -5.07 5.94 13.05
N ILE A 241 -3.94 6.20 12.40
CA ILE A 241 -3.78 7.31 11.46
C ILE A 241 -3.78 6.76 10.05
N SER A 242 -4.74 7.19 9.23
CA SER A 242 -4.89 6.80 7.84
C SER A 242 -4.97 8.04 6.94
N HIS A 243 -3.88 8.80 6.91
CA HIS A 243 -3.77 10.07 6.16
C HIS A 243 -3.16 9.89 4.76
N GLY A 244 -3.08 8.64 4.28
CA GLY A 244 -2.45 8.28 3.02
C GLY A 244 -0.98 7.90 3.19
N PHE A 245 -0.30 7.82 2.05
CA PHE A 245 1.08 7.37 1.98
C PHE A 245 1.89 8.34 1.12
N ASP A 246 3.15 8.50 1.45
CA ASP A 246 4.14 9.07 0.55
C ASP A 246 4.71 7.96 -0.31
N HIS A 247 4.92 8.27 -1.58
CA HIS A 247 5.46 7.35 -2.57
C HIS A 247 6.87 7.79 -2.95
N GLU A 248 7.79 6.85 -2.95
CA GLU A 248 9.15 7.10 -3.38
C GLU A 248 9.59 6.02 -4.37
N ASN A 249 10.10 6.46 -5.52
CA ASN A 249 10.60 5.56 -6.55
C ASN A 249 11.97 6.00 -7.05
N PRO A 250 13.06 5.66 -6.32
CA PRO A 250 14.42 6.06 -6.68
C PRO A 250 14.80 5.58 -8.08
N LEU A 251 14.38 4.38 -8.49
CA LEU A 251 14.68 3.85 -9.83
C LEU A 251 14.23 4.81 -10.95
N LEU A 252 13.06 5.42 -10.82
CA LEU A 252 12.55 6.33 -11.84
C LEU A 252 13.25 7.70 -11.84
N LYS A 253 13.82 8.11 -10.70
CA LYS A 253 14.56 9.37 -10.59
C LYS A 253 15.99 9.27 -11.11
N ASP A 254 16.65 8.13 -10.81
CA ASP A 254 18.11 8.00 -10.94
C ASP A 254 18.52 7.11 -12.12
N CYS A 255 17.58 6.46 -12.81
CA CYS A 255 17.86 5.56 -13.93
C CYS A 255 18.47 6.31 -15.12
N THR A 256 19.57 5.78 -15.67
CA THR A 256 20.23 6.30 -16.87
C THR A 256 19.29 6.31 -18.09
N SER A 257 18.42 5.32 -18.19
CA SER A 257 17.36 5.30 -19.19
C SER A 257 16.24 6.23 -18.76
N GLN A 258 16.11 7.36 -19.44
CA GLN A 258 15.06 8.34 -19.15
C GLN A 258 13.68 7.80 -19.58
N PHE A 259 12.86 7.43 -18.61
CA PHE A 259 11.47 7.07 -18.86
C PHE A 259 10.60 8.32 -18.97
N GLU A 260 9.65 8.30 -19.90
CA GLU A 260 8.54 9.25 -19.79
C GLU A 260 7.68 8.86 -18.58
N LEU A 261 7.46 9.82 -17.70
CA LEU A 261 6.67 9.62 -16.48
C LEU A 261 5.29 10.23 -16.64
N TYR A 262 4.29 9.58 -16.06
CA TYR A 262 2.96 10.17 -15.88
C TYR A 262 2.98 11.13 -14.67
N ASP A 263 3.69 10.76 -13.61
CA ASP A 263 3.96 11.55 -12.42
C ASP A 263 5.30 11.13 -11.79
N GLU A 264 5.61 11.63 -10.59
CA GLU A 264 6.91 11.41 -9.92
C GLU A 264 7.23 9.93 -9.63
N TYR A 265 6.25 9.04 -9.69
CA TYR A 265 6.41 7.62 -9.29
C TYR A 265 5.79 6.61 -10.26
N ARG A 266 5.17 7.06 -11.36
CA ARG A 266 4.54 6.18 -12.36
C ARG A 266 5.14 6.38 -13.74
N VAL A 267 5.55 5.28 -14.38
CA VAL A 267 6.01 5.29 -15.77
C VAL A 267 4.80 5.46 -16.69
N LYS A 268 4.93 6.34 -17.69
CA LYS A 268 3.91 6.54 -18.71
C LYS A 268 3.86 5.31 -19.63
N GLY A 269 2.72 4.66 -19.66
CA GLY A 269 2.41 3.58 -20.57
C GLY A 269 1.63 4.07 -21.79
N PHE A 270 1.88 3.48 -22.94
CA PHE A 270 1.07 3.66 -24.15
C PHE A 270 -0.11 2.67 -24.12
N GLY A 271 -1.06 2.81 -25.05
CA GLY A 271 -2.26 1.98 -25.11
C GLY A 271 -2.01 0.48 -25.26
N ASN A 272 -0.81 0.06 -25.64
CA ASN A 272 -0.34 -1.33 -25.70
C ASN A 272 0.49 -1.73 -24.46
N THR A 273 0.49 -0.93 -23.40
CA THR A 273 1.27 -1.10 -22.16
C THR A 273 2.79 -1.01 -22.29
N THR A 274 3.34 -0.65 -23.47
CA THR A 274 4.78 -0.35 -23.61
C THR A 274 5.11 1.01 -23.01
N THR A 275 6.39 1.24 -22.69
CA THR A 275 6.93 2.52 -22.21
C THR A 275 7.68 3.25 -23.32
N SER A 276 8.18 4.45 -23.04
CA SER A 276 9.07 5.21 -23.96
C SER A 276 10.34 4.46 -24.35
N ILE A 277 10.76 3.47 -23.55
CA ILE A 277 11.84 2.55 -23.89
C ILE A 277 11.19 1.29 -24.46
N ALA A 278 11.24 1.12 -25.76
CA ALA A 278 10.60 0.00 -26.47
C ALA A 278 10.95 -1.37 -25.86
N VAL A 279 9.91 -2.22 -25.65
CA VAL A 279 9.95 -3.56 -25.03
C VAL A 279 10.04 -3.56 -23.50
N SER A 280 9.70 -2.48 -22.82
CA SER A 280 9.33 -2.49 -21.42
C SER A 280 7.82 -2.29 -21.28
N TYR A 281 7.21 -2.96 -20.32
CA TYR A 281 5.76 -2.90 -20.07
C TYR A 281 5.51 -2.25 -18.72
N THR A 282 4.61 -1.28 -18.69
CA THR A 282 4.01 -0.83 -17.44
C THR A 282 2.81 -1.70 -17.13
N HIS A 283 2.62 -1.87 -15.84
CA HIS A 283 1.67 -2.76 -15.32
C HIS A 283 0.28 -2.23 -15.20
N LEU A 284 -0.60 -3.18 -14.99
CA LEU A 284 -1.94 -3.01 -14.46
C LEU A 284 -1.89 -2.65 -12.96
N THR A 285 -2.13 -1.36 -12.61
CA THR A 285 -2.74 -1.05 -11.32
C THR A 285 -4.22 -1.33 -11.48
N LEU A 286 -4.79 -2.12 -10.61
CA LEU A 286 -6.21 -2.01 -10.35
C LEU A 286 -6.46 -0.54 -9.95
N PRO A 287 -7.40 0.16 -10.59
CA PRO A 287 -7.65 1.56 -10.29
C PRO A 287 -8.14 1.67 -8.84
N THR A 288 -7.25 2.11 -7.97
CA THR A 288 -7.56 2.36 -6.55
C THR A 288 -7.94 3.82 -6.31
N ASN A 289 -7.95 4.66 -7.35
CA ASN A 289 -8.35 6.06 -7.23
C ASN A 289 -9.21 6.47 -8.42
N ARG A 290 -10.44 6.84 -8.12
CA ARG A 290 -11.16 7.84 -8.90
C ARG A 290 -10.55 9.19 -8.53
N GLU A 291 -9.50 9.57 -9.21
CA GLU A 291 -9.16 10.98 -9.41
C GLU A 291 -9.11 11.19 -10.91
N GLU A 292 -9.96 12.12 -11.35
CA GLU A 292 -10.18 12.65 -12.70
C GLU A 292 -11.33 12.00 -13.49
N ALA A 293 -12.50 12.57 -13.26
CA ALA A 293 -13.47 12.98 -14.27
C ALA A 293 -13.87 14.42 -13.95
#